data_5966da0c0005263426167b0ecb955682
#
_entry.id   5966da0c0005263426167b0ecb955682
#
_cell.length_a   1.000
_cell.length_b   1.000
_cell.length_c   1.000
_cell.angle_alpha   90.00
_cell.angle_beta   90.00
_cell.angle_gamma   90.00
#
_symmetry.space_group_name_H-M   'P 1'
#
loop_
_entity.id
_entity.type
_entity.pdbx_description
1 polymer ?
#
loop_
_entity_poly.entity_id
_entity_poly.type
_entity_poly.pdbx_seq_one_letter_code
_entity_poly.pdbx_strand_id
1 'polypeptide(L)'
;MIWWSTLALVVSAAFIDIVSRRIPNWLVLPFLVAGVCISGWQAGWHGIEQSLLGLGLGALLFGILAFMGGMGMGDVKLCAAIGAWIGPSQLLVALVLTGMVGGVMALCWAISGGFLGELFKGTGDLVFGIRERGLRPHPELVLDNPRTRKMPYAPAIAIGTLISFFSR
;
A
#
# COMPACT_ATOMS: atom_id res chain seq x y z
N MET A 1 17.31 6.36 13.08
CA MET A 1 17.58 5.16 12.25
C MET A 1 16.34 4.67 11.51
N ILE A 2 15.20 4.54 12.14
CA ILE A 2 13.93 4.03 11.54
C ILE A 2 13.57 4.74 10.21
N TRP A 3 13.69 6.06 10.16
CA TRP A 3 13.37 6.89 8.99
C TRP A 3 14.19 6.55 7.73
N TRP A 4 15.50 6.42 7.88
CA TRP A 4 16.39 6.13 6.76
C TRP A 4 16.14 4.73 6.20
N SER A 5 15.90 3.76 7.07
CA SER A 5 15.60 2.39 6.66
C SER A 5 14.25 2.33 5.94
N THR A 6 13.21 2.98 6.49
CA THR A 6 11.89 3.04 5.82
C THR A 6 11.98 3.77 4.48
N LEU A 7 12.74 4.89 4.42
CA LEU A 7 12.99 5.61 3.19
C LEU A 7 13.65 4.72 2.13
N ALA A 8 14.71 4.01 2.51
CA ALA A 8 15.42 3.10 1.60
C ALA A 8 14.47 2.02 1.06
N LEU A 9 13.63 1.43 1.92
CA LEU A 9 12.64 0.44 1.51
C LEU A 9 11.64 1.01 0.51
N VAL A 10 10.98 2.13 0.84
CA VAL A 10 9.90 2.65 -0.02
C VAL A 10 10.41 3.18 -1.35
N VAL A 11 11.60 3.82 -1.37
CA VAL A 11 12.22 4.30 -2.62
C VAL A 11 12.65 3.11 -3.50
N SER A 12 13.29 2.10 -2.91
CA SER A 12 13.70 0.90 -3.65
C SER A 12 12.48 0.15 -4.20
N ALA A 13 11.42 0.00 -3.38
CA ALA A 13 10.20 -0.66 -3.80
C ALA A 13 9.49 0.12 -4.93
N ALA A 14 9.39 1.45 -4.81
CA ALA A 14 8.80 2.31 -5.84
C ALA A 14 9.57 2.21 -7.17
N PHE A 15 10.90 2.24 -7.11
CA PHE A 15 11.73 2.10 -8.31
C PHE A 15 11.53 0.74 -9.00
N ILE A 16 11.56 -0.34 -8.22
CA ILE A 16 11.35 -1.69 -8.75
C ILE A 16 9.93 -1.85 -9.31
N ASP A 17 8.93 -1.28 -8.66
CA ASP A 17 7.53 -1.35 -9.13
C ASP A 17 7.33 -0.61 -10.45
N ILE A 18 7.94 0.56 -10.64
CA ILE A 18 7.90 1.29 -11.91
C ILE A 18 8.52 0.47 -13.05
N VAL A 19 9.63 -0.24 -12.79
CA VAL A 19 10.36 -1.00 -13.81
C VAL A 19 9.73 -2.37 -14.07
N SER A 20 9.41 -3.10 -12.99
CA SER A 20 9.03 -4.52 -13.07
C SER A 20 7.55 -4.77 -12.81
N ARG A 21 6.82 -3.77 -12.30
CA ARG A 21 5.41 -3.87 -11.85
C ARG A 21 5.19 -5.06 -10.88
N ARG A 22 6.22 -5.39 -10.11
CA ARG A 22 6.22 -6.46 -9.11
C ARG A 22 7.18 -6.10 -7.99
N ILE A 23 6.71 -6.19 -6.74
CA ILE A 23 7.54 -5.98 -5.56
C ILE A 23 8.10 -7.34 -5.13
N PRO A 24 9.43 -7.55 -5.19
CA PRO A 24 10.04 -8.84 -4.91
C PRO A 24 10.06 -9.13 -3.40
N ASN A 25 9.81 -10.38 -3.04
CA ASN A 25 9.80 -10.81 -1.64
C ASN A 25 11.16 -10.69 -0.97
N TRP A 26 12.25 -10.86 -1.73
CA TRP A 26 13.62 -10.75 -1.21
C TRP A 26 13.94 -9.34 -0.71
N LEU A 27 13.24 -8.31 -1.20
CA LEU A 27 13.37 -6.95 -0.70
C LEU A 27 12.52 -6.76 0.57
N VAL A 28 11.25 -7.13 0.51
CA VAL A 28 10.28 -6.77 1.57
C VAL A 28 10.47 -7.62 2.82
N LEU A 29 10.70 -8.93 2.69
CA LEU A 29 10.79 -9.82 3.85
C LEU A 29 11.97 -9.49 4.79
N PRO A 30 13.21 -9.25 4.30
CA PRO A 30 14.30 -8.87 5.19
C PRO A 30 14.03 -7.55 5.92
N PHE A 31 13.44 -6.56 5.22
CA PHE A 31 13.08 -5.29 5.85
C PHE A 31 11.98 -5.44 6.89
N LEU A 32 10.99 -6.28 6.64
CA LEU A 32 9.93 -6.58 7.61
C LEU A 32 10.53 -7.19 8.90
N VAL A 33 11.36 -8.22 8.76
CA VAL A 33 12.03 -8.87 9.89
C VAL A 33 12.94 -7.88 10.63
N ALA A 34 13.73 -7.10 9.89
CA ALA A 34 14.58 -6.07 10.47
C ALA A 34 13.76 -5.01 11.24
N GLY A 35 12.59 -4.62 10.74
CA GLY A 35 11.68 -3.69 11.42
C GLY A 35 11.27 -4.20 12.79
N VAL A 36 10.83 -5.44 12.89
CA VAL A 36 10.45 -6.07 14.17
C VAL A 36 11.65 -6.20 15.11
N CYS A 37 12.79 -6.68 14.62
CA CYS A 37 13.99 -6.85 15.44
C CYS A 37 14.53 -5.53 15.97
N ILE A 38 14.61 -4.49 15.14
CA ILE A 38 15.14 -3.18 15.53
C ILE A 38 14.19 -2.48 16.49
N SER A 39 12.88 -2.57 16.27
CA SER A 39 11.87 -2.02 17.18
C SER A 39 11.96 -2.69 18.55
N GLY A 40 12.14 -4.01 18.59
CA GLY A 40 12.37 -4.75 19.81
C GLY A 40 13.68 -4.36 20.52
N TRP A 41 14.74 -4.12 19.76
CA TRP A 41 16.03 -3.67 20.32
C TRP A 41 15.92 -2.27 20.94
N GLN A 42 15.18 -1.35 20.33
CA GLN A 42 15.08 0.05 20.77
C GLN A 42 14.11 0.24 21.93
N ALA A 43 12.98 -0.43 21.95
CA ALA A 43 11.90 -0.23 22.93
C ALA A 43 11.46 -1.51 23.65
N GLY A 44 12.26 -2.58 23.55
CA GLY A 44 11.97 -3.85 24.21
C GLY A 44 10.64 -4.45 23.74
N TRP A 45 9.90 -5.03 24.68
CA TRP A 45 8.62 -5.69 24.38
C TRP A 45 7.59 -4.74 23.76
N HIS A 46 7.54 -3.50 24.25
CA HIS A 46 6.62 -2.48 23.68
C HIS A 46 6.94 -2.17 22.21
N GLY A 47 8.23 -2.14 21.84
CA GLY A 47 8.64 -1.98 20.44
C GLY A 47 8.18 -3.13 19.54
N ILE A 48 8.28 -4.37 20.04
CA ILE A 48 7.78 -5.55 19.31
C ILE A 48 6.26 -5.46 19.12
N GLU A 49 5.52 -5.12 20.16
CA GLU A 49 4.07 -4.96 20.12
C GLU A 49 3.65 -3.91 19.07
N GLN A 50 4.23 -2.72 19.13
CA GLN A 50 3.94 -1.64 18.18
C GLN A 50 4.29 -2.04 16.73
N SER A 51 5.40 -2.74 16.54
CA SER A 51 5.81 -3.24 15.23
C SER A 51 4.83 -4.28 14.68
N LEU A 52 4.41 -5.25 15.51
CA LEU A 52 3.45 -6.27 15.11
C LEU A 52 2.05 -5.69 14.85
N LEU A 53 1.61 -4.73 15.66
CA LEU A 53 0.35 -4.02 15.42
C LEU A 53 0.38 -3.24 14.12
N GLY A 54 1.47 -2.53 13.82
CA GLY A 54 1.65 -1.81 12.57
C GLY A 54 1.68 -2.75 11.36
N LEU A 55 2.43 -3.85 11.46
CA LEU A 55 2.47 -4.91 10.45
C LEU A 55 1.08 -5.49 10.20
N GLY A 56 0.38 -5.88 11.27
CA GLY A 56 -0.97 -6.46 11.19
C GLY A 56 -1.97 -5.51 10.57
N LEU A 57 -1.94 -4.23 10.96
CA LEU A 57 -2.80 -3.19 10.40
C LEU A 57 -2.57 -2.98 8.90
N GLY A 58 -1.30 -2.88 8.47
CA GLY A 58 -0.97 -2.74 7.05
C GLY A 58 -1.37 -3.96 6.23
N ALA A 59 -1.08 -5.17 6.75
CA ALA A 59 -1.47 -6.41 6.09
C ALA A 59 -2.99 -6.57 6.01
N LEU A 60 -3.74 -6.21 7.05
CA LEU A 60 -5.20 -6.34 7.10
C LEU A 60 -5.87 -5.37 6.14
N LEU A 61 -5.55 -4.06 6.22
CA LEU A 61 -6.20 -3.04 5.38
C LEU A 61 -5.94 -3.28 3.90
N PHE A 62 -4.69 -3.47 3.53
CA PHE A 62 -4.32 -3.73 2.14
C PHE A 62 -4.66 -5.16 1.71
N GLY A 63 -4.67 -6.12 2.63
CA GLY A 63 -5.11 -7.49 2.38
C GLY A 63 -6.58 -7.56 1.99
N ILE A 64 -7.45 -6.79 2.64
CA ILE A 64 -8.87 -6.69 2.26
C ILE A 64 -9.00 -6.14 0.83
N LEU A 65 -8.27 -5.07 0.50
CA LEU A 65 -8.27 -4.49 -0.85
C LEU A 65 -7.74 -5.47 -1.91
N ALA A 66 -6.70 -6.24 -1.56
CA ALA A 66 -6.15 -7.28 -2.43
C ALA A 66 -7.11 -8.46 -2.61
N PHE A 67 -7.81 -8.85 -1.54
CA PHE A 67 -8.84 -9.90 -1.61
C PHE A 67 -10.02 -9.49 -2.51
N MET A 68 -10.38 -8.21 -2.51
CA MET A 68 -11.38 -7.65 -3.44
C MET A 68 -10.87 -7.56 -4.88
N GLY A 69 -9.60 -7.90 -5.15
CA GLY A 69 -8.99 -7.87 -6.46
C GLY A 69 -8.53 -6.49 -6.93
N GLY A 70 -8.63 -5.46 -6.08
CA GLY A 70 -8.26 -4.08 -6.43
C GLY A 70 -6.77 -3.77 -6.28
N MET A 71 -5.98 -4.66 -5.63
CA MET A 71 -4.57 -4.38 -5.31
C MET A 71 -3.70 -5.62 -5.41
N GLY A 72 -2.41 -5.41 -5.72
CA GLY A 72 -1.42 -6.48 -5.78
C GLY A 72 -0.97 -6.96 -4.40
N MET A 73 -0.69 -8.27 -4.25
CA MET A 73 -0.14 -8.83 -3.00
C MET A 73 1.24 -8.25 -2.64
N GLY A 74 1.94 -7.64 -3.61
CA GLY A 74 3.20 -6.93 -3.37
C GLY A 74 3.02 -5.71 -2.48
N ASP A 75 1.98 -4.90 -2.77
CA ASP A 75 1.65 -3.69 -2.02
C ASP A 75 1.22 -4.00 -0.58
N VAL A 76 0.48 -5.12 -0.38
CA VAL A 76 0.11 -5.62 0.95
C VAL A 76 1.36 -5.87 1.80
N LYS A 77 2.33 -6.59 1.24
CA LYS A 77 3.60 -6.90 1.93
C LYS A 77 4.43 -5.65 2.20
N LEU A 78 4.46 -4.71 1.25
CA LEU A 78 5.15 -3.44 1.41
C LEU A 78 4.55 -2.62 2.55
N CYS A 79 3.22 -2.46 2.61
CA CYS A 79 2.54 -1.75 3.68
C CYS A 79 2.72 -2.44 5.05
N ALA A 80 2.70 -3.78 5.08
CA ALA A 80 3.00 -4.54 6.29
C ALA A 80 4.43 -4.28 6.78
N ALA A 81 5.42 -4.27 5.86
CA ALA A 81 6.80 -3.96 6.21
C ALA A 81 6.97 -2.52 6.71
N ILE A 82 6.36 -1.54 6.04
CA ILE A 82 6.36 -0.14 6.50
C ILE A 82 5.76 -0.06 7.90
N GLY A 83 4.61 -0.69 8.13
CA GLY A 83 3.95 -0.73 9.44
C GLY A 83 4.83 -1.30 10.55
N ALA A 84 5.64 -2.32 10.26
CA ALA A 84 6.59 -2.89 11.21
C ALA A 84 7.67 -1.89 11.65
N TRP A 85 8.02 -0.91 10.81
CA TRP A 85 9.02 0.12 11.14
C TRP A 85 8.43 1.33 11.86
N ILE A 86 7.25 1.81 11.43
CA ILE A 86 6.71 3.09 11.90
C ILE A 86 5.59 2.94 12.93
N GLY A 87 5.12 1.73 13.17
CA GLY A 87 4.01 1.45 14.08
C GLY A 87 2.63 1.82 13.53
N PRO A 88 1.54 1.47 14.26
CA PRO A 88 0.17 1.58 13.75
C PRO A 88 -0.31 3.02 13.56
N SER A 89 -0.03 3.91 14.50
CA SER A 89 -0.50 5.30 14.44
C SER A 89 0.10 6.07 13.27
N GLN A 90 1.41 5.97 13.07
CA GLN A 90 2.10 6.62 11.96
C GLN A 90 1.71 5.98 10.62
N LEU A 91 1.49 4.66 10.60
CA LEU A 91 1.03 3.95 9.41
C LEU A 91 -0.34 4.47 8.97
N LEU A 92 -1.28 4.71 9.89
CA LEU A 92 -2.60 5.28 9.52
C LEU A 92 -2.47 6.61 8.81
N VAL A 93 -1.63 7.51 9.30
CA VAL A 93 -1.35 8.79 8.64
C VAL A 93 -0.76 8.56 7.25
N ALA A 94 0.24 7.67 7.14
CA ALA A 94 0.85 7.32 5.86
C ALA A 94 -0.16 6.75 4.87
N LEU A 95 -1.11 5.92 5.32
CA LEU A 95 -2.15 5.33 4.47
C LEU A 95 -3.16 6.35 3.97
N VAL A 96 -3.58 7.30 4.82
CA VAL A 96 -4.46 8.40 4.39
C VAL A 96 -3.77 9.24 3.31
N LEU A 97 -2.51 9.62 3.53
CA LEU A 97 -1.72 10.37 2.55
C LEU A 97 -1.48 9.56 1.27
N THR A 98 -1.21 8.26 1.39
CA THR A 98 -1.09 7.35 0.24
C THR A 98 -2.39 7.31 -0.57
N GLY A 99 -3.53 7.25 0.08
CA GLY A 99 -4.84 7.29 -0.60
C GLY A 99 -5.06 8.59 -1.36
N MET A 100 -4.70 9.75 -0.75
CA MET A 100 -4.79 11.05 -1.42
C MET A 100 -3.87 11.13 -2.63
N VAL A 101 -2.59 10.77 -2.47
CA VAL A 101 -1.61 10.78 -3.57
C VAL A 101 -2.00 9.78 -4.66
N GLY A 102 -2.40 8.57 -4.28
CA GLY A 102 -2.86 7.54 -5.21
C GLY A 102 -4.10 7.97 -6.00
N GLY A 103 -5.05 8.63 -5.34
CA GLY A 103 -6.23 9.22 -6.00
C GLY A 103 -5.85 10.29 -7.03
N VAL A 104 -4.95 11.21 -6.67
CA VAL A 104 -4.44 12.23 -7.61
C VAL A 104 -3.70 11.57 -8.77
N MET A 105 -2.84 10.59 -8.52
CA MET A 105 -2.14 9.85 -9.57
C MET A 105 -3.11 9.12 -10.50
N ALA A 106 -4.15 8.49 -9.95
CA ALA A 106 -5.17 7.79 -10.74
C ALA A 106 -5.95 8.77 -11.63
N LEU A 107 -6.32 9.94 -11.10
CA LEU A 107 -6.98 11.00 -11.87
C LEU A 107 -6.08 11.52 -13.00
N CYS A 108 -4.84 11.85 -12.71
CA CYS A 108 -3.88 12.30 -13.71
C CYS A 108 -3.70 11.26 -14.82
N TRP A 109 -3.61 9.99 -14.45
CA TRP A 109 -3.48 8.90 -15.42
C TRP A 109 -4.75 8.68 -16.25
N ALA A 110 -5.93 8.80 -15.64
CA ALA A 110 -7.20 8.69 -16.34
C ALA A 110 -7.43 9.84 -17.32
N ILE A 111 -7.00 11.07 -16.96
CA ILE A 111 -7.05 12.25 -17.83
C ILE A 111 -6.13 12.06 -19.02
N SER A 112 -4.86 11.73 -18.79
CA SER A 112 -3.86 11.54 -19.84
C SER A 112 -4.16 10.35 -20.75
N GLY A 113 -4.84 9.32 -20.23
CA GLY A 113 -5.25 8.13 -20.97
C GLY A 113 -6.63 8.21 -21.62
N GLY A 114 -7.39 9.29 -21.40
CA GLY A 114 -8.73 9.49 -21.98
C GLY A 114 -9.82 8.54 -21.46
N PHE A 115 -9.64 7.92 -20.27
CA PHE A 115 -10.58 6.94 -19.71
C PHE A 115 -11.24 7.38 -18.39
N LEU A 116 -11.37 8.68 -18.18
CA LEU A 116 -12.04 9.24 -16.98
C LEU A 116 -13.43 8.65 -16.74
N GLY A 117 -14.22 8.48 -17.81
CA GLY A 117 -15.56 7.91 -17.71
C GLY A 117 -15.57 6.47 -17.20
N GLU A 118 -14.58 5.67 -17.59
CA GLU A 118 -14.40 4.29 -17.11
C GLU A 118 -13.98 4.27 -15.63
N LEU A 119 -13.10 5.20 -15.22
CA LEU A 119 -12.68 5.33 -13.83
C LEU A 119 -13.87 5.63 -12.90
N PHE A 120 -14.72 6.61 -13.25
CA PHE A 120 -15.89 6.97 -12.43
C PHE A 120 -16.94 5.86 -12.42
N LYS A 121 -17.20 5.21 -13.56
CA LYS A 121 -18.10 4.05 -13.61
C LYS A 121 -17.58 2.91 -12.76
N GLY A 122 -16.31 2.51 -12.91
CA GLY A 122 -15.70 1.44 -12.13
C GLY A 122 -15.70 1.72 -10.63
N THR A 123 -15.45 2.97 -10.22
CA THR A 123 -15.53 3.37 -8.80
C THR A 123 -16.97 3.34 -8.30
N GLY A 124 -17.93 3.79 -9.11
CA GLY A 124 -19.36 3.69 -8.80
C GLY A 124 -19.80 2.25 -8.63
N ASP A 125 -19.45 1.39 -9.57
CA ASP A 125 -19.78 -0.05 -9.54
C ASP A 125 -19.18 -0.77 -8.33
N LEU A 126 -17.97 -0.37 -7.89
CA LEU A 126 -17.36 -0.88 -6.65
C LEU A 126 -18.18 -0.46 -5.43
N VAL A 127 -18.53 0.82 -5.30
CA VAL A 127 -19.26 1.34 -4.15
C VAL A 127 -20.67 0.73 -4.07
N PHE A 128 -21.38 0.68 -5.19
CA PHE A 128 -22.71 0.05 -5.26
C PHE A 128 -22.63 -1.47 -5.11
N GLY A 129 -21.62 -2.11 -5.70
CA GLY A 129 -21.39 -3.55 -5.60
C GLY A 129 -21.09 -4.02 -4.18
N ILE A 130 -20.37 -3.23 -3.38
CA ILE A 130 -20.14 -3.51 -1.96
C ILE A 130 -21.46 -3.49 -1.18
N ARG A 131 -22.36 -2.58 -1.53
CA ARG A 131 -23.66 -2.45 -0.88
C ARG A 131 -24.61 -3.62 -1.20
N GLU A 132 -24.55 -4.17 -2.40
CA GLU A 132 -25.46 -5.23 -2.86
C GLU A 132 -24.91 -6.64 -2.64
N ARG A 133 -23.61 -6.85 -2.84
CA ARG A 133 -22.96 -8.18 -2.88
C ARG A 133 -22.01 -8.43 -1.71
N GLY A 134 -21.79 -7.42 -0.84
CA GLY A 134 -20.80 -7.47 0.22
C GLY A 134 -19.35 -7.43 -0.33
N LEU A 135 -18.38 -7.87 0.48
CA LEU A 135 -16.94 -7.89 0.17
C LEU A 135 -16.56 -9.02 -0.83
N ARG A 136 -17.27 -9.17 -1.94
CA ARG A 136 -16.93 -10.14 -2.98
C ARG A 136 -16.18 -9.47 -4.13
N PRO A 137 -15.16 -10.14 -4.73
CA PRO A 137 -14.44 -9.61 -5.88
C PRO A 137 -15.39 -9.28 -7.03
N HIS A 138 -15.24 -8.09 -7.64
CA HIS A 138 -16.04 -7.72 -8.81
C HIS A 138 -15.47 -8.40 -10.06
N PRO A 139 -16.25 -9.17 -10.84
CA PRO A 139 -15.72 -10.00 -11.94
C PRO A 139 -14.93 -9.23 -13.01
N GLU A 140 -15.26 -7.96 -13.23
CA GLU A 140 -14.66 -7.13 -14.28
C GLU A 140 -13.50 -6.25 -13.76
N LEU A 141 -13.43 -5.98 -12.43
CA LEU A 141 -12.46 -5.06 -11.83
C LEU A 141 -11.28 -5.77 -11.15
N VAL A 142 -11.16 -7.08 -11.37
CA VAL A 142 -10.05 -7.87 -10.82
C VAL A 142 -8.77 -7.61 -11.63
N LEU A 143 -7.63 -7.48 -10.95
CA LEU A 143 -6.31 -7.27 -11.58
C LEU A 143 -5.90 -8.39 -12.57
N ASP A 144 -6.51 -9.56 -12.47
CA ASP A 144 -6.25 -10.68 -13.41
C ASP A 144 -6.96 -10.51 -14.76
N ASN A 145 -7.86 -9.54 -14.90
CA ASN A 145 -8.50 -9.26 -16.17
C ASN A 145 -7.46 -8.59 -17.11
N PRO A 146 -7.19 -9.15 -18.31
CA PRO A 146 -6.24 -8.60 -19.28
C PRO A 146 -6.56 -7.18 -19.74
N ARG A 147 -7.83 -6.76 -19.61
CA ARG A 147 -8.31 -5.41 -19.98
C ARG A 147 -8.10 -4.39 -18.87
N THR A 148 -7.79 -4.83 -17.63
CA THR A 148 -7.57 -3.92 -16.51
C THR A 148 -6.22 -3.21 -16.64
N ARG A 149 -6.26 -1.88 -16.67
CA ARG A 149 -5.05 -1.04 -16.73
C ARG A 149 -4.38 -1.04 -15.36
N LYS A 150 -3.23 -1.71 -15.24
CA LYS A 150 -2.46 -1.79 -14.00
C LYS A 150 -1.64 -0.52 -13.80
N MET A 151 -1.92 0.23 -12.74
CA MET A 151 -1.12 1.38 -12.33
C MET A 151 -0.10 0.94 -11.27
N PRO A 152 1.19 1.36 -11.35
CA PRO A 152 2.14 1.11 -10.28
C PRO A 152 1.70 1.91 -9.04
N TYR A 153 1.40 1.23 -7.93
CA TYR A 153 0.88 1.86 -6.71
C TYR A 153 1.96 2.14 -5.66
N ALA A 154 3.11 1.45 -5.74
CA ALA A 154 4.21 1.66 -4.80
C ALA A 154 4.76 3.10 -4.77
N PRO A 155 4.79 3.88 -5.88
CA PRO A 155 5.15 5.30 -5.80
C PRO A 155 4.21 6.12 -4.93
N ALA A 156 2.89 5.84 -4.97
CA ALA A 156 1.92 6.52 -4.11
C ALA A 156 2.16 6.17 -2.63
N ILE A 157 2.45 4.90 -2.32
CA ILE A 157 2.80 4.45 -0.98
C ILE A 157 4.10 5.14 -0.51
N ALA A 158 5.10 5.24 -1.38
CA ALA A 158 6.37 5.90 -1.05
C ALA A 158 6.17 7.38 -0.71
N ILE A 159 5.46 8.11 -1.56
CA ILE A 159 5.18 9.55 -1.36
C ILE A 159 4.34 9.76 -0.10
N GLY A 160 3.26 8.99 0.09
CA GLY A 160 2.41 9.07 1.27
C GLY A 160 3.18 8.81 2.57
N THR A 161 4.03 7.78 2.57
CA THR A 161 4.92 7.48 3.71
C THR A 161 5.92 8.61 3.97
N LEU A 162 6.52 9.18 2.92
CA LEU A 162 7.43 10.31 3.04
C LEU A 162 6.76 11.54 3.66
N ILE A 163 5.59 11.92 3.14
CA ILE A 163 4.85 13.07 3.66
C ILE A 163 4.44 12.84 5.13
N SER A 164 4.08 11.61 5.50
CA SER A 164 3.73 11.29 6.88
C SER A 164 4.86 11.54 7.86
N PHE A 165 6.11 11.51 7.41
CA PHE A 165 7.26 11.83 8.24
C PHE A 165 7.34 13.32 8.61
N PHE A 166 6.82 14.20 7.78
CA PHE A 166 6.79 15.65 8.05
C PHE A 166 5.57 16.08 8.87
N SER A 167 4.60 15.19 9.09
CA SER A 167 3.38 15.47 9.87
C SER A 167 3.51 15.15 11.36
N ARG A 168 4.72 14.92 11.87
CA ARG A 168 5.03 14.53 13.25
C ARG A 168 5.32 15.71 14.15
#